data_d7d5b43aceabdcb62b672cac1c8617d4
#
_entry.id   d7d5b43aceabdcb62b672cac1c8617d4
#
_cell.length_a   1.000
_cell.length_b   1.000
_cell.length_c   1.000
_cell.angle_alpha   90.00
_cell.angle_beta   90.00
_cell.angle_gamma   90.00
#
_symmetry.space_group_name_H-M   'P 1'
#
loop_
_entity.id
_entity.type
_entity.pdbx_description
1 polymer ?
#
loop_
_entity_poly.entity_id
_entity_poly.type
_entity_poly.pdbx_seq_one_letter_code
_entity_poly.pdbx_strand_id
1 'polypeptide(L)'
;METIAFFFWIIFIAMLDVIIVGYGLAGFNCAWQMKQRQKKYIVISDPSQGASSNAAGICNPTVLKRYTLAWNGIQFLDYALPYYQSVETQLGTTFFDDLPIHRHFFKATEQNEWLVASQREGLSTFLNPEVQKVTDRSIKNNAGFGILEHLGKLNINDLLNKFKDSQGNDRFREQIFDYAALKIYRDKIVYKGIEAKKIIFCEGYGLKRNPWFDYLPLTGSKGEYLIIRTSKLSSKQIIKGPIFISPLKEDLFWVGASFSRQDKTNIPSEQGKAWLIKKLDMLLNT
;
A
#
# COMPACT_ATOMS: atom_id res chain seq x y z
N MET A 1 -48.46 -44.47 5.05
CA MET A 1 -48.29 -43.06 4.64
C MET A 1 -47.40 -42.40 5.67
N GLU A 2 -46.10 -42.37 5.40
CA GLU A 2 -45.12 -41.72 6.27
C GLU A 2 -44.97 -40.27 5.82
N THR A 3 -45.32 -39.35 6.72
CA THR A 3 -45.22 -37.92 6.50
C THR A 3 -43.76 -37.49 6.77
N ILE A 4 -43.01 -37.27 5.70
CA ILE A 4 -41.64 -36.71 5.80
C ILE A 4 -41.78 -35.24 6.17
N ALA A 5 -41.51 -34.89 7.43
CA ALA A 5 -41.39 -33.51 7.87
C ALA A 5 -40.06 -32.93 7.41
N PHE A 6 -40.07 -32.07 6.39
CA PHE A 6 -38.92 -31.25 6.01
C PHE A 6 -38.72 -30.16 7.08
N PHE A 7 -37.79 -30.37 7.98
CA PHE A 7 -37.27 -29.30 8.85
C PHE A 7 -36.46 -28.34 8.04
N PHE A 8 -37.03 -27.22 7.61
CA PHE A 8 -36.28 -26.05 7.14
C PHE A 8 -35.53 -25.47 8.34
N TRP A 9 -34.24 -25.78 8.45
CA TRP A 9 -33.38 -25.00 9.31
C TRP A 9 -33.25 -23.60 8.73
N ILE A 10 -34.04 -22.64 9.20
CA ILE A 10 -33.81 -21.21 8.99
C ILE A 10 -32.58 -20.89 9.82
N ILE A 11 -31.43 -20.95 9.20
CA ILE A 11 -30.20 -20.38 9.78
C ILE A 11 -30.47 -18.87 9.89
N PHE A 12 -30.83 -18.42 11.08
CA PHE A 12 -30.87 -16.99 11.40
C PHE A 12 -29.45 -16.49 11.27
N ILE A 13 -29.06 -16.04 10.10
CA ILE A 13 -27.79 -15.31 9.91
C ILE A 13 -27.96 -14.02 10.70
N ALA A 14 -27.38 -13.96 11.89
CA ALA A 14 -27.45 -12.79 12.73
C ALA A 14 -26.95 -11.59 11.92
N MET A 15 -27.76 -10.51 11.87
CA MET A 15 -27.42 -9.27 11.17
C MET A 15 -26.01 -8.80 11.50
N LEU A 16 -25.19 -8.54 10.49
CA LEU A 16 -23.85 -8.04 10.64
C LEU A 16 -23.85 -6.58 11.11
N ASP A 17 -22.77 -6.15 11.75
CA ASP A 17 -22.58 -4.73 12.05
C ASP A 17 -22.17 -3.99 10.78
N VAL A 18 -21.33 -4.60 9.91
CA VAL A 18 -20.84 -3.92 8.70
C VAL A 18 -20.48 -4.88 7.56
N ILE A 19 -20.75 -4.43 6.34
CA ILE A 19 -20.16 -4.95 5.10
C ILE A 19 -19.02 -4.00 4.70
N ILE A 20 -17.83 -4.54 4.46
CA ILE A 20 -16.67 -3.79 3.99
C ILE A 20 -16.44 -4.17 2.52
N VAL A 21 -16.41 -3.18 1.61
CA VAL A 21 -16.19 -3.40 0.18
C VAL A 21 -14.80 -2.93 -0.20
N GLY A 22 -13.97 -3.86 -0.67
CA GLY A 22 -12.56 -3.65 -0.96
C GLY A 22 -11.61 -4.07 0.18
N TYR A 23 -10.49 -4.72 -0.19
CA TYR A 23 -9.50 -5.24 0.74
C TYR A 23 -8.08 -4.82 0.36
N GLY A 24 -7.85 -3.49 0.28
CA GLY A 24 -6.53 -2.88 0.36
C GLY A 24 -6.23 -2.45 1.80
N LEU A 25 -5.25 -1.58 2.01
CA LEU A 25 -4.91 -1.06 3.35
C LEU A 25 -6.11 -0.44 4.07
N ALA A 26 -6.96 0.31 3.37
CA ALA A 26 -8.16 0.89 3.98
C ALA A 26 -9.14 -0.17 4.46
N GLY A 27 -9.44 -1.19 3.63
CA GLY A 27 -10.33 -2.29 4.00
C GLY A 27 -9.76 -3.15 5.12
N PHE A 28 -8.46 -3.42 5.10
CA PHE A 28 -7.74 -4.08 6.19
C PHE A 28 -7.92 -3.32 7.50
N ASN A 29 -7.63 -2.01 7.51
CA ASN A 29 -7.76 -1.20 8.72
C ASN A 29 -9.19 -1.16 9.26
N CYS A 30 -10.20 -1.07 8.39
CA CYS A 30 -11.60 -1.20 8.80
C CYS A 30 -11.90 -2.55 9.41
N ALA A 31 -11.51 -3.66 8.77
CA ALA A 31 -11.73 -5.01 9.25
C ALA A 31 -11.01 -5.27 10.58
N TRP A 32 -9.77 -4.79 10.70
CA TRP A 32 -8.99 -4.84 11.93
C TRP A 32 -9.72 -4.15 13.09
N GLN A 33 -10.20 -2.92 12.86
CA GLN A 33 -10.96 -2.17 13.87
C GLN A 33 -12.28 -2.84 14.24
N MET A 34 -12.95 -3.51 13.30
CA MET A 34 -14.14 -4.31 13.61
C MET A 34 -13.79 -5.52 14.48
N LYS A 35 -12.71 -6.23 14.16
CA LYS A 35 -12.19 -7.32 15.00
C LYS A 35 -11.88 -6.86 16.41
N GLN A 36 -11.12 -5.77 16.57
CA GLN A 36 -10.76 -5.24 17.90
C GLN A 36 -11.98 -4.87 18.75
N ARG A 37 -13.05 -4.41 18.10
CA ARG A 37 -14.31 -4.05 18.76
C ARG A 37 -15.32 -5.20 18.84
N GLN A 38 -14.90 -6.43 18.51
CA GLN A 38 -15.75 -7.63 18.52
C GLN A 38 -17.05 -7.46 17.69
N LYS A 39 -16.96 -6.68 16.60
CA LYS A 39 -18.09 -6.46 15.67
C LYS A 39 -18.17 -7.57 14.64
N LYS A 40 -19.41 -7.88 14.24
CA LYS A 40 -19.68 -8.83 13.15
C LYS A 40 -19.51 -8.14 11.80
N TYR A 41 -18.61 -8.63 10.96
CA TYR A 41 -18.35 -8.03 9.65
C TYR A 41 -18.09 -9.09 8.59
N ILE A 42 -18.23 -8.67 7.35
CA ILE A 42 -17.77 -9.40 6.17
C ILE A 42 -17.03 -8.44 5.24
N VAL A 43 -15.98 -8.93 4.61
CA VAL A 43 -15.23 -8.22 3.57
C VAL A 43 -15.59 -8.82 2.21
N ILE A 44 -15.95 -7.96 1.26
CA ILE A 44 -16.22 -8.33 -0.13
C ILE A 44 -15.19 -7.60 -0.99
N SER A 45 -14.33 -8.32 -1.69
CA SER A 45 -13.25 -7.72 -2.45
C SER A 45 -13.00 -8.44 -3.76
N ASP A 46 -12.79 -7.67 -4.80
CA ASP A 46 -12.26 -8.15 -6.07
C ASP A 46 -10.74 -8.32 -5.93
N PRO A 47 -10.19 -9.54 -6.07
CA PRO A 47 -8.76 -9.79 -5.94
C PRO A 47 -7.95 -9.29 -7.14
N SER A 48 -8.59 -8.93 -8.24
CA SER A 48 -7.93 -8.59 -9.50
C SER A 48 -7.23 -7.23 -9.47
N GLN A 49 -7.46 -6.39 -8.44
CA GLN A 49 -6.98 -5.02 -8.41
C GLN A 49 -6.63 -4.55 -7.01
N GLY A 50 -5.53 -3.80 -6.91
CA GLY A 50 -5.21 -3.13 -5.66
C GLY A 50 -3.95 -2.28 -5.76
N ALA A 51 -4.07 -0.97 -5.55
CA ALA A 51 -2.90 -0.13 -5.39
C ALA A 51 -2.04 -0.60 -4.20
N SER A 52 -2.66 -1.09 -3.13
CA SER A 52 -1.96 -1.58 -1.93
C SER A 52 -1.10 -2.81 -2.22
N SER A 53 -1.61 -3.81 -2.94
CA SER A 53 -0.88 -5.04 -3.24
C SER A 53 0.27 -4.84 -4.23
N ASN A 54 0.23 -3.76 -5.01
CA ASN A 54 1.26 -3.42 -6.01
C ASN A 54 2.25 -2.36 -5.52
N ALA A 55 2.01 -1.73 -4.38
CA ALA A 55 2.90 -0.73 -3.81
C ALA A 55 4.18 -1.36 -3.24
N ALA A 56 5.29 -0.63 -3.30
CA ALA A 56 6.54 -1.01 -2.64
C ALA A 56 6.44 -1.04 -1.11
N GLY A 57 5.38 -0.45 -0.54
CA GLY A 57 5.18 -0.36 0.90
C GLY A 57 6.05 0.67 1.61
N ILE A 58 6.74 1.55 0.89
CA ILE A 58 7.68 2.53 1.46
C ILE A 58 6.92 3.53 2.32
N CYS A 59 7.26 3.59 3.60
CA CYS A 59 6.77 4.57 4.56
C CYS A 59 7.73 5.75 4.62
N ASN A 60 7.37 6.86 3.96
CA ASN A 60 8.20 8.05 3.87
C ASN A 60 7.34 9.31 3.95
N PRO A 61 7.46 10.13 5.01
CA PRO A 61 6.70 11.37 5.17
C PRO A 61 7.26 12.52 4.33
N THR A 62 8.35 12.33 3.57
CA THR A 62 9.01 13.38 2.80
C THR A 62 8.70 13.30 1.31
N VAL A 63 8.63 14.46 0.66
CA VAL A 63 8.55 14.60 -0.80
C VAL A 63 9.94 14.96 -1.33
N LEU A 64 10.77 13.95 -1.57
CA LEU A 64 12.19 14.10 -1.92
C LEU A 64 12.48 14.93 -3.18
N LYS A 65 11.52 15.05 -4.09
CA LYS A 65 11.66 15.90 -5.28
C LYS A 65 11.67 17.39 -4.95
N ARG A 66 11.02 17.78 -3.84
CA ARG A 66 10.82 19.18 -3.44
C ARG A 66 11.49 19.49 -2.10
N TYR A 67 11.97 18.48 -1.41
CA TYR A 67 12.45 18.56 -0.03
C TYR A 67 11.41 19.25 0.88
N THR A 68 10.21 18.70 0.89
CA THR A 68 9.10 19.13 1.75
C THR A 68 8.52 17.94 2.48
N LEU A 69 7.82 18.18 3.57
CA LEU A 69 6.98 17.16 4.19
C LEU A 69 5.72 16.91 3.35
N ALA A 70 5.23 15.69 3.36
CA ALA A 70 3.88 15.38 2.92
C ALA A 70 2.87 16.01 3.90
N TRP A 71 1.66 16.28 3.43
CA TRP A 71 0.58 16.80 4.29
C TRP A 71 0.34 15.85 5.47
N ASN A 72 0.41 16.39 6.67
CA ASN A 72 0.33 15.64 7.94
C ASN A 72 1.28 14.41 8.05
N GLY A 73 2.39 14.41 7.27
CA GLY A 73 3.24 13.23 7.12
C GLY A 73 3.84 12.74 8.44
N ILE A 74 4.30 13.64 9.31
CA ILE A 74 4.85 13.29 10.63
C ILE A 74 3.76 12.68 11.51
N GLN A 75 2.62 13.35 11.65
CA GLN A 75 1.52 12.86 12.50
C GLN A 75 1.01 11.50 12.04
N PHE A 76 0.95 11.27 10.72
CA PHE A 76 0.56 9.97 10.19
C PHE A 76 1.60 8.89 10.48
N LEU A 77 2.89 9.22 10.40
CA LEU A 77 3.96 8.28 10.70
C LEU A 77 3.98 7.93 12.19
N ASP A 78 3.89 8.94 13.07
CA ASP A 78 3.85 8.78 14.53
C ASP A 78 2.69 7.89 15.00
N TYR A 79 1.56 7.94 14.29
CA TYR A 79 0.42 7.07 14.55
C TYR A 79 0.63 5.68 13.92
N ALA A 80 1.12 5.62 12.68
CA ALA A 80 1.17 4.39 11.92
C ALA A 80 2.19 3.38 12.46
N LEU A 81 3.38 3.83 12.88
CA LEU A 81 4.42 2.92 13.35
C LEU A 81 3.99 2.14 14.61
N PRO A 82 3.54 2.77 15.71
CA PRO A 82 3.06 2.04 16.88
C PRO A 82 1.83 1.18 16.57
N TYR A 83 0.96 1.65 15.67
CA TYR A 83 -0.22 0.91 15.24
C TYR A 83 0.18 -0.40 14.55
N TYR A 84 1.07 -0.37 13.55
CA TYR A 84 1.52 -1.59 12.88
C TYR A 84 2.31 -2.51 13.80
N GLN A 85 3.12 -1.99 14.72
CA GLN A 85 3.78 -2.78 15.77
C GLN A 85 2.76 -3.55 16.64
N SER A 86 1.64 -2.89 17.00
CA SER A 86 0.59 -3.57 17.76
C SER A 86 -0.11 -4.66 16.93
N VAL A 87 -0.26 -4.45 15.62
CA VAL A 87 -0.79 -5.46 14.68
C VAL A 87 0.16 -6.65 14.59
N GLU A 88 1.44 -6.40 14.43
CA GLU A 88 2.51 -7.43 14.41
C GLU A 88 2.48 -8.29 15.66
N THR A 89 2.44 -7.67 16.82
CA THR A 89 2.37 -8.37 18.12
C THR A 89 1.15 -9.29 18.17
N GLN A 90 -0.02 -8.81 17.73
CA GLN A 90 -1.25 -9.62 17.79
C GLN A 90 -1.31 -10.72 16.73
N LEU A 91 -0.66 -10.54 15.58
CA LEU A 91 -0.59 -11.54 14.50
C LEU A 91 0.61 -12.47 14.63
N GLY A 92 1.54 -12.19 15.55
CA GLY A 92 2.75 -12.98 15.78
C GLY A 92 3.68 -13.00 14.58
N THR A 93 3.76 -11.90 13.81
CA THR A 93 4.56 -11.82 12.58
C THR A 93 4.97 -10.39 12.32
N THR A 94 6.23 -10.17 11.96
CA THR A 94 6.76 -8.85 11.57
C THR A 94 6.41 -8.55 10.11
N PHE A 95 5.94 -7.35 9.86
CA PHE A 95 5.59 -6.83 8.53
C PHE A 95 6.32 -5.55 8.17
N PHE A 96 6.83 -4.83 9.16
CA PHE A 96 7.56 -3.58 8.97
C PHE A 96 9.07 -3.82 9.06
N ASP A 97 9.77 -3.50 7.99
CA ASP A 97 11.23 -3.51 7.92
C ASP A 97 11.73 -2.07 8.12
N ASP A 98 12.52 -1.83 9.17
CA ASP A 98 13.22 -0.56 9.36
C ASP A 98 14.36 -0.48 8.35
N LEU A 99 14.18 0.31 7.31
CA LEU A 99 15.12 0.44 6.20
C LEU A 99 15.35 1.91 5.87
N PRO A 100 16.63 2.39 5.91
CA PRO A 100 16.94 3.73 5.47
C PRO A 100 16.74 3.90 3.96
N ILE A 101 16.49 5.14 3.54
CA ILE A 101 16.42 5.49 2.12
C ILE A 101 17.71 6.21 1.75
N HIS A 102 18.49 5.66 0.84
CA HIS A 102 19.66 6.30 0.26
C HIS A 102 19.26 7.12 -0.97
N ARG A 103 19.21 8.45 -0.81
CA ARG A 103 18.92 9.39 -1.90
C ARG A 103 20.20 9.70 -2.67
N HIS A 104 20.38 9.06 -3.82
CA HIS A 104 21.54 9.24 -4.68
C HIS A 104 21.48 10.54 -5.46
N PHE A 105 22.58 11.29 -5.50
CA PHE A 105 22.76 12.56 -6.19
C PHE A 105 23.53 12.34 -7.50
N PHE A 106 23.14 13.05 -8.55
CA PHE A 106 23.80 13.00 -9.86
C PHE A 106 24.55 14.28 -10.19
N LYS A 107 24.36 15.34 -9.38
CA LYS A 107 24.97 16.66 -9.54
C LYS A 107 25.32 17.23 -8.18
N ALA A 108 26.39 18.06 -8.13
CA ALA A 108 26.77 18.77 -6.91
C ALA A 108 25.66 19.71 -6.38
N THR A 109 24.81 20.24 -7.26
CA THR A 109 23.67 21.07 -6.86
C THR A 109 22.67 20.31 -5.99
N GLU A 110 22.48 19.00 -6.23
CA GLU A 110 21.58 18.18 -5.41
C GLU A 110 22.14 17.96 -3.99
N GLN A 111 23.46 17.91 -3.83
CA GLN A 111 24.10 17.89 -2.49
C GLN A 111 23.81 19.18 -1.72
N ASN A 112 23.97 20.34 -2.36
CA ASN A 112 23.69 21.62 -1.72
C ASN A 112 22.20 21.75 -1.33
N GLU A 113 21.30 21.33 -2.21
CA GLU A 113 19.85 21.29 -1.91
C GLU A 113 19.55 20.36 -0.73
N TRP A 114 20.23 19.22 -0.66
CA TRP A 114 20.11 18.27 0.45
C TRP A 114 20.59 18.88 1.77
N LEU A 115 21.77 19.49 1.79
CA LEU A 115 22.34 20.14 2.97
C LEU A 115 21.42 21.25 3.50
N VAL A 116 20.90 22.08 2.62
CA VAL A 116 19.92 23.12 2.99
C VAL A 116 18.62 22.49 3.52
N ALA A 117 18.14 21.42 2.90
CA ALA A 117 16.91 20.76 3.30
C ALA A 117 17.05 20.05 4.65
N SER A 118 18.20 19.44 4.95
CA SER A 118 18.44 18.75 6.21
C SER A 118 18.45 19.68 7.43
N GLN A 119 18.55 20.99 7.23
CA GLN A 119 18.45 21.99 8.31
C GLN A 119 17.03 22.53 8.51
N ARG A 120 16.08 22.15 7.65
CA ARG A 120 14.70 22.64 7.77
C ARG A 120 13.96 21.91 8.86
N GLU A 121 13.16 22.65 9.60
CA GLU A 121 12.26 22.09 10.62
C GLU A 121 11.41 20.96 10.06
N GLY A 122 11.30 19.87 10.80
CA GLY A 122 10.59 18.65 10.42
C GLY A 122 11.33 17.75 9.43
N LEU A 123 12.10 18.29 8.50
CA LEU A 123 12.96 17.49 7.62
C LEU A 123 14.23 17.03 8.31
N SER A 124 14.78 17.84 9.20
CA SER A 124 15.98 17.50 10.00
C SER A 124 15.84 16.23 10.85
N THR A 125 14.60 15.82 11.14
CA THR A 125 14.33 14.53 11.81
C THR A 125 14.65 13.33 10.93
N PHE A 126 14.52 13.49 9.61
CA PHE A 126 14.64 12.38 8.66
C PHE A 126 15.90 12.45 7.80
N LEU A 127 16.38 13.65 7.46
CA LEU A 127 17.50 13.85 6.57
C LEU A 127 18.82 13.98 7.36
N ASN A 128 19.67 12.96 7.26
CA ASN A 128 21.03 13.06 7.81
C ASN A 128 21.81 14.11 6.99
N PRO A 129 22.42 15.13 7.63
CA PRO A 129 23.12 16.18 6.90
C PRO A 129 24.40 15.71 6.21
N GLU A 130 24.97 14.58 6.61
CA GLU A 130 26.19 14.05 6.02
C GLU A 130 25.94 13.45 4.64
N VAL A 131 26.70 13.91 3.65
CA VAL A 131 26.72 13.31 2.31
C VAL A 131 27.74 12.19 2.28
N GLN A 132 27.28 10.98 1.98
CA GLN A 132 28.10 9.78 1.90
C GLN A 132 28.66 9.56 0.50
N LYS A 133 29.84 8.96 0.42
CA LYS A 133 30.45 8.53 -0.85
C LYS A 133 29.85 7.19 -1.29
N VAL A 134 29.59 7.04 -2.59
CA VAL A 134 29.18 5.77 -3.15
C VAL A 134 30.36 4.82 -3.24
N THR A 135 30.30 3.71 -2.54
CA THR A 135 31.28 2.62 -2.60
C THR A 135 30.78 1.43 -3.43
N ASP A 136 29.47 1.35 -3.66
CA ASP A 136 28.83 0.29 -4.44
C ASP A 136 29.07 0.55 -5.93
N ARG A 137 29.85 -0.33 -6.54
CA ARG A 137 30.21 -0.26 -7.98
C ARG A 137 29.04 -0.55 -8.91
N SER A 138 27.95 -1.12 -8.41
CA SER A 138 26.73 -1.37 -9.21
C SER A 138 25.92 -0.09 -9.41
N ILE A 139 26.21 1.00 -8.70
CA ILE A 139 25.46 2.25 -8.80
C ILE A 139 26.25 3.30 -9.58
N LYS A 140 25.64 3.83 -10.63
CA LYS A 140 26.18 4.98 -11.41
C LYS A 140 25.96 6.27 -10.63
N ASN A 141 26.95 6.69 -9.86
CA ASN A 141 26.81 7.91 -9.10
C ASN A 141 28.19 8.50 -8.76
N ASN A 142 28.39 9.76 -9.08
CA ASN A 142 29.64 10.49 -8.81
C ASN A 142 29.44 11.57 -7.73
N ALA A 143 28.23 11.86 -7.31
CA ALA A 143 27.91 12.97 -6.42
C ALA A 143 27.49 12.52 -5.01
N GLY A 144 27.71 11.25 -4.65
CA GLY A 144 27.36 10.74 -3.33
C GLY A 144 25.88 10.56 -3.08
N PHE A 145 25.49 10.30 -1.84
CA PHE A 145 24.11 10.14 -1.43
C PHE A 145 23.86 10.68 -0.02
N GLY A 146 22.64 11.11 0.24
CA GLY A 146 22.14 11.42 1.58
C GLY A 146 21.31 10.27 2.12
N ILE A 147 21.28 10.11 3.44
CA ILE A 147 20.53 9.06 4.12
C ILE A 147 19.28 9.67 4.77
N LEU A 148 18.12 9.07 4.51
CA LEU A 148 16.92 9.30 5.30
C LEU A 148 16.79 8.17 6.30
N GLU A 149 16.58 8.56 7.55
CA GLU A 149 16.47 7.65 8.71
C GLU A 149 15.06 7.69 9.32
N HIS A 150 14.78 6.79 10.25
CA HIS A 150 13.47 6.66 10.93
C HIS A 150 12.32 6.36 9.96
N LEU A 151 12.61 5.60 8.94
CA LEU A 151 11.71 5.21 7.85
C LEU A 151 11.74 3.71 7.67
N GLY A 152 10.92 3.21 6.75
CA GLY A 152 10.96 1.80 6.47
C GLY A 152 9.98 1.39 5.39
N LYS A 153 9.67 0.11 5.41
CA LYS A 153 8.82 -0.54 4.44
C LYS A 153 7.84 -1.47 5.14
N LEU A 154 6.56 -1.33 4.82
CA LEU A 154 5.52 -2.27 5.23
C LEU A 154 5.35 -3.35 4.16
N ASN A 155 5.49 -4.62 4.51
CA ASN A 155 5.20 -5.76 3.67
C ASN A 155 3.68 -5.97 3.57
N ILE A 156 3.05 -5.16 2.71
CA ILE A 156 1.58 -5.03 2.65
C ILE A 156 0.91 -6.36 2.31
N ASN A 157 1.44 -7.11 1.35
CA ASN A 157 0.84 -8.38 0.94
C ASN A 157 0.89 -9.42 2.06
N ASP A 158 2.03 -9.51 2.77
CA ASP A 158 2.17 -10.43 3.90
C ASP A 158 1.21 -10.06 5.03
N LEU A 159 1.05 -8.75 5.32
CA LEU A 159 0.09 -8.25 6.30
C LEU A 159 -1.36 -8.60 5.93
N LEU A 160 -1.77 -8.29 4.69
CA LEU A 160 -3.14 -8.54 4.22
C LEU A 160 -3.46 -10.04 4.25
N ASN A 161 -2.57 -10.88 3.72
CA ASN A 161 -2.75 -12.33 3.69
C ASN A 161 -2.79 -12.91 5.10
N LYS A 162 -1.84 -12.57 5.96
CA LYS A 162 -1.80 -13.08 7.34
C LYS A 162 -3.06 -12.73 8.13
N PHE A 163 -3.56 -11.49 7.98
CA PHE A 163 -4.80 -11.11 8.63
C PHE A 163 -5.99 -11.88 8.06
N LYS A 164 -6.13 -11.97 6.73
CA LYS A 164 -7.20 -12.73 6.07
C LYS A 164 -7.23 -14.18 6.58
N ASP A 165 -6.09 -14.86 6.57
CA ASP A 165 -5.95 -16.24 7.02
C ASP A 165 -6.35 -16.42 8.50
N SER A 166 -6.05 -15.42 9.34
CA SER A 166 -6.40 -15.43 10.77
C SER A 166 -7.89 -15.26 11.06
N GLN A 167 -8.71 -14.85 10.07
CA GLN A 167 -10.14 -14.55 10.29
C GLN A 167 -11.09 -15.69 9.89
N GLY A 168 -10.60 -16.71 9.20
CA GLY A 168 -11.43 -17.77 8.63
C GLY A 168 -12.18 -17.35 7.35
N ASN A 169 -12.58 -18.34 6.56
CA ASN A 169 -13.16 -18.14 5.22
C ASN A 169 -14.53 -17.45 5.24
N ASP A 170 -15.26 -17.51 6.34
CA ASP A 170 -16.60 -16.95 6.43
C ASP A 170 -16.65 -15.41 6.42
N ARG A 171 -15.51 -14.77 6.72
CA ARG A 171 -15.42 -13.30 6.78
C ARG A 171 -14.97 -12.64 5.49
N PHE A 172 -14.59 -13.42 4.48
CA PHE A 172 -14.10 -12.90 3.22
C PHE A 172 -14.84 -13.53 2.04
N ARG A 173 -15.26 -12.70 1.10
CA ARG A 173 -15.83 -13.12 -0.19
C ARG A 173 -15.04 -12.48 -1.33
N GLU A 174 -14.40 -13.29 -2.13
CA GLU A 174 -13.68 -12.86 -3.32
C GLU A 174 -14.66 -12.76 -4.49
N GLN A 175 -15.16 -11.57 -4.71
CA GLN A 175 -16.05 -11.26 -5.83
C GLN A 175 -16.07 -9.77 -6.13
N ILE A 176 -16.39 -9.42 -7.37
CA ILE A 176 -16.73 -8.06 -7.75
C ILE A 176 -18.00 -7.65 -7.04
N PHE A 177 -18.02 -6.48 -6.41
CA PHE A 177 -19.22 -5.96 -5.76
C PHE A 177 -20.24 -5.51 -6.80
N ASP A 178 -21.44 -6.03 -6.70
CA ASP A 178 -22.56 -5.72 -7.57
C ASP A 178 -23.44 -4.64 -6.93
N TYR A 179 -23.27 -3.40 -7.36
CA TYR A 179 -24.02 -2.28 -6.78
C TYR A 179 -25.53 -2.40 -6.98
N ALA A 180 -26.00 -3.03 -8.06
CA ALA A 180 -27.42 -3.21 -8.33
C ALA A 180 -28.10 -4.20 -7.35
N ALA A 181 -27.31 -5.11 -6.77
CA ALA A 181 -27.81 -6.05 -5.77
C ALA A 181 -27.91 -5.45 -4.36
N LEU A 182 -27.42 -4.22 -4.15
CA LEU A 182 -27.47 -3.55 -2.85
C LEU A 182 -28.84 -2.90 -2.63
N LYS A 183 -29.51 -3.28 -1.55
CA LYS A 183 -30.77 -2.67 -1.11
C LYS A 183 -30.52 -1.93 0.21
N ILE A 184 -30.83 -0.64 0.23
CA ILE A 184 -30.66 0.22 1.40
C ILE A 184 -32.02 0.53 1.98
N TYR A 185 -32.24 0.13 3.23
CA TYR A 185 -33.42 0.42 4.01
C TYR A 185 -33.07 1.43 5.12
N ARG A 186 -34.09 1.91 5.82
CA ARG A 186 -33.90 2.90 6.88
C ARG A 186 -33.00 2.41 8.03
N ASP A 187 -33.12 1.12 8.36
CA ASP A 187 -32.51 0.51 9.55
C ASP A 187 -31.50 -0.59 9.21
N LYS A 188 -31.44 -1.03 7.95
CA LYS A 188 -30.54 -2.07 7.50
C LYS A 188 -30.15 -1.96 6.03
N ILE A 189 -29.16 -2.72 5.67
CA ILE A 189 -28.67 -2.92 4.32
C ILE A 189 -28.77 -4.41 3.99
N VAL A 190 -29.20 -4.74 2.78
CA VAL A 190 -29.27 -6.12 2.30
C VAL A 190 -28.48 -6.26 1.01
N TYR A 191 -27.54 -7.16 0.98
CA TYR A 191 -26.72 -7.48 -0.17
C TYR A 191 -26.65 -8.99 -0.41
N LYS A 192 -27.27 -9.48 -1.49
CA LYS A 192 -27.28 -10.92 -1.87
C LYS A 192 -27.58 -11.85 -0.66
N GLY A 193 -28.60 -11.52 0.11
CA GLY A 193 -29.02 -12.28 1.30
C GLY A 193 -28.25 -11.98 2.59
N ILE A 194 -27.20 -11.15 2.55
CA ILE A 194 -26.49 -10.69 3.73
C ILE A 194 -27.17 -9.42 4.26
N GLU A 195 -27.55 -9.43 5.54
CA GLU A 195 -28.08 -8.26 6.24
C GLU A 195 -27.00 -7.61 7.11
N ALA A 196 -26.89 -6.28 7.06
CA ALA A 196 -25.97 -5.52 7.88
C ALA A 196 -26.56 -4.16 8.27
N LYS A 197 -26.03 -3.58 9.36
CA LYS A 197 -26.41 -2.23 9.79
C LYS A 197 -25.79 -1.14 8.92
N LYS A 198 -24.58 -1.36 8.41
CA LYS A 198 -23.80 -0.38 7.65
C LYS A 198 -23.01 -1.05 6.54
N ILE A 199 -22.62 -0.24 5.55
CA ILE A 199 -21.65 -0.59 4.52
C ILE A 199 -20.53 0.46 4.50
N ILE A 200 -19.28 0.02 4.33
CA ILE A 200 -18.10 0.89 4.21
C ILE A 200 -17.42 0.54 2.89
N PHE A 201 -17.30 1.53 2.01
CA PHE A 201 -16.62 1.37 0.73
C PHE A 201 -15.14 1.75 0.86
N CYS A 202 -14.26 0.78 0.68
CA CYS A 202 -12.80 0.89 0.72
C CYS A 202 -12.17 0.55 -0.63
N GLU A 203 -12.79 1.02 -1.72
CA GLU A 203 -12.59 0.56 -3.09
C GLU A 203 -11.38 1.20 -3.80
N GLY A 204 -10.67 2.12 -3.14
CA GLY A 204 -9.58 2.85 -3.79
C GLY A 204 -10.07 3.53 -5.07
N TYR A 205 -9.38 3.28 -6.21
CA TYR A 205 -9.79 3.85 -7.51
C TYR A 205 -11.15 3.31 -8.00
N GLY A 206 -11.60 2.16 -7.50
CA GLY A 206 -12.93 1.60 -7.79
C GLY A 206 -14.09 2.54 -7.44
N LEU A 207 -13.86 3.54 -6.58
CA LEU A 207 -14.78 4.62 -6.25
C LEU A 207 -15.43 5.26 -7.49
N LYS A 208 -14.71 5.33 -8.61
CA LYS A 208 -15.24 5.91 -9.87
C LYS A 208 -16.37 5.11 -10.51
N ARG A 209 -16.61 3.89 -10.05
CA ARG A 209 -17.75 3.05 -10.48
C ARG A 209 -18.86 2.99 -9.44
N ASN A 210 -18.62 3.58 -8.27
CA ASN A 210 -19.56 3.56 -7.16
C ASN A 210 -20.66 4.62 -7.38
N PRO A 211 -21.94 4.24 -7.56
CA PRO A 211 -23.01 5.18 -7.92
C PRO A 211 -23.35 6.22 -6.85
N TRP A 212 -22.88 6.00 -5.61
CA TRP A 212 -23.11 6.95 -4.50
C TRP A 212 -21.97 7.92 -4.29
N PHE A 213 -20.75 7.62 -4.81
CA PHE A 213 -19.54 8.39 -4.49
C PHE A 213 -18.68 8.74 -5.72
N ASP A 214 -19.09 8.41 -6.94
CA ASP A 214 -18.39 8.69 -8.20
C ASP A 214 -18.19 10.19 -8.47
N TYR A 215 -19.07 11.02 -7.87
CA TYR A 215 -18.99 12.49 -7.94
C TYR A 215 -17.76 13.06 -7.20
N LEU A 216 -17.17 12.32 -6.27
CA LEU A 216 -16.00 12.78 -5.54
C LEU A 216 -14.81 13.02 -6.48
N PRO A 217 -14.02 14.10 -6.29
CA PRO A 217 -12.97 14.53 -7.22
C PRO A 217 -11.71 13.67 -7.12
N LEU A 218 -11.85 12.34 -7.15
CA LEU A 218 -10.73 11.41 -7.16
C LEU A 218 -10.13 11.33 -8.56
N THR A 219 -8.89 11.79 -8.72
CA THR A 219 -8.12 11.64 -9.96
C THR A 219 -7.17 10.45 -9.83
N GLY A 220 -7.41 9.41 -10.60
CA GLY A 220 -6.53 8.24 -10.63
C GLY A 220 -5.23 8.52 -11.40
N SER A 221 -4.18 7.84 -11.00
CA SER A 221 -2.92 7.75 -11.71
C SER A 221 -2.46 6.30 -11.74
N LYS A 222 -2.12 5.82 -12.93
CA LYS A 222 -1.51 4.49 -13.10
C LYS A 222 -0.03 4.58 -12.78
N GLY A 223 0.45 3.70 -11.91
CA GLY A 223 1.86 3.45 -11.67
C GLY A 223 2.21 2.01 -12.06
N GLU A 224 3.26 1.84 -12.84
CA GLU A 224 3.78 0.53 -13.21
C GLU A 224 5.16 0.36 -12.58
N TYR A 225 5.55 -0.88 -12.31
CA TYR A 225 6.83 -1.24 -11.71
C TYR A 225 7.40 -2.49 -12.37
N LEU A 226 8.68 -2.72 -12.14
CA LEU A 226 9.36 -3.96 -12.52
C LEU A 226 9.76 -4.71 -11.27
N ILE A 227 9.81 -6.03 -11.35
CA ILE A 227 10.56 -6.87 -10.42
C ILE A 227 11.84 -7.28 -11.13
N ILE A 228 12.96 -6.97 -10.51
CA ILE A 228 14.28 -7.38 -11.01
C ILE A 228 14.92 -8.35 -10.03
N ARG A 229 15.75 -9.24 -10.54
CA ARG A 229 16.59 -10.16 -9.77
C ARG A 229 18.06 -9.75 -9.92
N THR A 230 18.76 -9.51 -8.81
CA THR A 230 20.18 -9.21 -8.82
C THR A 230 20.80 -9.45 -7.45
N SER A 231 21.97 -10.08 -7.43
CA SER A 231 22.81 -10.22 -6.23
C SER A 231 23.76 -9.04 -6.02
N LYS A 232 23.78 -8.06 -6.95
CA LYS A 232 24.70 -6.92 -6.90
C LYS A 232 24.24 -5.80 -5.97
N LEU A 233 22.97 -5.75 -5.61
CA LEU A 233 22.42 -4.69 -4.75
C LEU A 233 22.24 -5.19 -3.30
N SER A 234 22.47 -4.31 -2.36
CA SER A 234 22.19 -4.59 -0.95
C SER A 234 20.70 -4.52 -0.65
N SER A 235 20.19 -5.47 0.14
CA SER A 235 18.81 -5.49 0.65
C SER A 235 18.64 -4.66 1.95
N LYS A 236 19.70 -4.00 2.44
CA LYS A 236 19.69 -3.27 3.73
C LYS A 236 19.22 -1.82 3.61
N GLN A 237 18.91 -1.35 2.43
CA GLN A 237 18.43 0.03 2.19
C GLN A 237 17.49 0.08 0.99
N ILE A 238 16.67 1.13 0.95
CA ILE A 238 15.91 1.52 -0.22
C ILE A 238 16.74 2.53 -1.00
N ILE A 239 16.93 2.33 -2.29
CA ILE A 239 17.67 3.25 -3.15
C ILE A 239 16.69 4.22 -3.80
N LYS A 240 16.98 5.52 -3.73
CA LYS A 240 16.23 6.59 -4.40
C LYS A 240 17.16 7.38 -5.33
N GLY A 241 16.99 7.16 -6.60
CA GLY A 241 17.55 7.96 -7.69
C GLY A 241 16.43 8.57 -8.55
N PRO A 242 16.47 8.43 -9.89
CA PRO A 242 15.37 8.79 -10.79
C PRO A 242 14.08 8.03 -10.48
N ILE A 243 14.20 6.81 -9.96
CA ILE A 243 13.16 5.91 -9.48
C ILE A 243 13.52 5.38 -8.09
N PHE A 244 12.61 4.66 -7.45
CA PHE A 244 12.92 3.86 -6.27
C PHE A 244 13.32 2.44 -6.67
N ILE A 245 14.26 1.86 -5.91
CA ILE A 245 14.55 0.43 -5.90
C ILE A 245 14.39 -0.01 -4.44
N SER A 246 13.42 -0.87 -4.19
CA SER A 246 13.09 -1.36 -2.84
C SER A 246 13.33 -2.86 -2.78
N PRO A 247 14.07 -3.37 -1.78
CA PRO A 247 14.28 -4.80 -1.63
C PRO A 247 12.95 -5.52 -1.38
N LEU A 248 12.83 -6.71 -1.93
CA LEU A 248 11.79 -7.69 -1.64
C LEU A 248 12.41 -8.86 -0.85
N LYS A 249 11.96 -10.07 -1.10
CA LYS A 249 12.59 -11.28 -0.54
C LYS A 249 13.79 -11.69 -1.38
N GLU A 250 14.82 -12.23 -0.73
CA GLU A 250 16.04 -12.73 -1.37
C GLU A 250 16.78 -11.65 -2.18
N ASP A 251 17.03 -11.93 -3.47
CA ASP A 251 17.71 -11.07 -4.43
C ASP A 251 16.74 -10.33 -5.39
N LEU A 252 15.46 -10.27 -5.02
CA LEU A 252 14.43 -9.57 -5.77
C LEU A 252 14.25 -8.13 -5.29
N PHE A 253 14.04 -7.23 -6.25
CA PHE A 253 13.81 -5.81 -5.99
C PHE A 253 12.62 -5.28 -6.79
N TRP A 254 11.78 -4.52 -6.12
CA TRP A 254 10.74 -3.70 -6.72
C TRP A 254 11.36 -2.41 -7.26
N VAL A 255 11.10 -2.09 -8.53
CA VAL A 255 11.66 -0.92 -9.22
C VAL A 255 10.52 -0.09 -9.78
N GLY A 256 10.35 1.13 -9.30
CA GLY A 256 9.22 1.95 -9.75
C GLY A 256 9.18 3.36 -9.16
N ALA A 257 8.09 4.00 -9.46
CA ALA A 257 7.04 3.62 -10.38
C ALA A 257 7.00 4.57 -11.58
N SER A 258 6.49 4.08 -12.69
CA SER A 258 6.04 4.96 -13.77
C SER A 258 4.83 5.79 -13.32
N PHE A 259 4.44 6.76 -14.13
CA PHE A 259 3.32 7.62 -13.81
C PHE A 259 2.54 7.98 -15.08
N SER A 260 1.27 7.59 -15.15
CA SER A 260 0.36 7.98 -16.22
C SER A 260 -0.97 8.47 -15.66
N ARG A 261 -1.38 9.65 -16.11
CA ARG A 261 -2.73 10.18 -15.85
C ARG A 261 -3.74 9.81 -16.94
N GLN A 262 -3.27 9.38 -18.10
CA GLN A 262 -4.12 9.07 -19.25
C GLN A 262 -4.57 7.62 -19.23
N ASP A 263 -3.64 6.70 -19.08
CA ASP A 263 -3.95 5.28 -18.99
C ASP A 263 -4.57 4.95 -17.63
N LYS A 264 -5.75 4.36 -17.65
CA LYS A 264 -6.51 3.91 -16.45
C LYS A 264 -6.69 2.40 -16.42
N THR A 265 -6.05 1.68 -17.34
CA THR A 265 -6.13 0.22 -17.40
C THR A 265 -5.21 -0.42 -16.36
N ASN A 266 -5.45 -1.69 -16.06
CA ASN A 266 -4.55 -2.51 -15.22
C ASN A 266 -3.53 -3.29 -16.03
N ILE A 267 -3.50 -3.11 -17.34
CA ILE A 267 -2.65 -3.85 -18.25
C ILE A 267 -1.28 -3.16 -18.27
N PRO A 268 -0.17 -3.88 -17.98
CA PRO A 268 1.18 -3.33 -18.14
C PRO A 268 1.42 -2.83 -19.56
N SER A 269 2.09 -1.67 -19.68
CA SER A 269 2.35 -1.05 -20.97
C SER A 269 3.83 -1.17 -21.36
N GLU A 270 4.11 -1.40 -22.65
CA GLU A 270 5.48 -1.39 -23.16
C GLU A 270 6.14 -0.01 -22.98
N GLN A 271 5.36 1.06 -23.05
CA GLN A 271 5.87 2.41 -22.77
C GLN A 271 6.33 2.57 -21.33
N GLY A 272 5.54 2.10 -20.35
CA GLY A 272 5.89 2.13 -18.93
C GLY A 272 7.12 1.30 -18.66
N LYS A 273 7.21 0.08 -19.21
CA LYS A 273 8.36 -0.80 -19.12
C LYS A 273 9.63 -0.14 -19.69
N ALA A 274 9.58 0.39 -20.91
CA ALA A 274 10.73 1.05 -21.55
C ALA A 274 11.19 2.26 -20.72
N TRP A 275 10.25 3.04 -20.19
CA TRP A 275 10.57 4.17 -19.32
C TRP A 275 11.27 3.74 -18.04
N LEU A 276 10.81 2.68 -17.39
CA LEU A 276 11.41 2.14 -16.17
C LEU A 276 12.82 1.61 -16.42
N ILE A 277 13.03 0.85 -17.51
CA ILE A 277 14.33 0.36 -17.91
C ILE A 277 15.30 1.54 -18.14
N LYS A 278 14.88 2.54 -18.91
CA LYS A 278 15.69 3.76 -19.12
C LYS A 278 16.08 4.44 -17.80
N LYS A 279 15.19 4.50 -16.82
CA LYS A 279 15.48 5.10 -15.50
C LYS A 279 16.40 4.22 -14.67
N LEU A 280 16.25 2.91 -14.78
CA LEU A 280 17.13 1.95 -14.13
C LEU A 280 18.57 2.06 -14.69
N ASP A 281 18.71 2.13 -16.00
CA ASP A 281 20.01 2.30 -16.69
C ASP A 281 20.72 3.61 -16.32
N MET A 282 19.99 4.65 -15.93
CA MET A 282 20.57 5.88 -15.40
C MET A 282 21.17 5.69 -14.00
N LEU A 283 20.73 4.69 -13.25
CA LEU A 283 21.08 4.49 -11.86
C LEU A 283 22.06 3.34 -11.66
N LEU A 284 21.95 2.26 -12.42
CA LEU A 284 22.75 1.05 -12.25
C LEU A 284 23.79 0.89 -13.37
N ASN A 285 24.94 0.35 -12.99
CA ASN A 285 25.92 -0.20 -13.92
C ASN A 285 25.45 -1.61 -14.35
N THR A 286 25.25 -1.79 -15.63
CA THR A 286 24.92 -3.10 -16.24
C THR A 286 26.14 -4.01 -16.28
#